data_cce24fd642211ff85ff10c987161fadb
#
_entry.id   cce24fd642211ff85ff10c987161fadb
#
_cell.length_a   1.000
_cell.length_b   1.000
_cell.length_c   1.000
_cell.angle_alpha   90.00
_cell.angle_beta   90.00
_cell.angle_gamma   90.00
#
_symmetry.space_group_name_H-M   'P 1'
#
loop_
_entity.id
_entity.type
_entity.pdbx_description
1 polymer ?
#
loop_
_entity_poly.entity_id
_entity_poly.type
_entity_poly.pdbx_seq_one_letter_code
_entity_poly.pdbx_strand_id
1 'polypeptide(L)'
;DYLFEHLAEGIDARDTAGRARLAELARPLLKKLPDGVFKELLYKELAQRTGASVTTLAPPVQRDTTLNRVAVASPVINSPVRMAIAILLQAPAVAQQSPRPPRLESLALPGISLLVQMLETLQTDPHLTAASLLERFRDSEHYRHLLQLASWQPPVPETFDFEAAFRDTMASLSAKAAEQLANSLLSKERDAGLSSGERYELQELLRQRRDTNKQSREDS
;
A
#
# COMPACT_ATOMS: atom_id res chain seq x y z
N ASP A 1 16.09 -33.82 10.71
CA ASP A 1 15.16 -34.53 9.82
C ASP A 1 14.32 -35.60 10.53
N TYR A 2 14.70 -35.99 11.74
CA TYR A 2 14.02 -37.00 12.56
C TYR A 2 12.50 -36.74 12.75
N LEU A 3 12.08 -35.48 12.87
CA LEU A 3 10.68 -35.10 13.05
C LEU A 3 9.81 -35.52 11.83
N PHE A 4 10.29 -35.23 10.63
CA PHE A 4 9.54 -35.52 9.41
C PHE A 4 9.61 -36.99 9.01
N GLU A 5 10.71 -37.68 9.35
CA GLU A 5 10.84 -39.13 9.15
C GLU A 5 9.83 -39.90 10.03
N HIS A 6 9.67 -39.47 11.29
CA HIS A 6 8.71 -40.07 12.20
C HIS A 6 7.25 -39.78 11.84
N LEU A 7 6.98 -38.57 11.32
CA LEU A 7 5.64 -38.20 10.82
C LEU A 7 5.29 -38.85 9.49
N ALA A 8 6.30 -39.22 8.68
CA ALA A 8 6.12 -39.90 7.41
C ALA A 8 6.02 -41.44 7.56
N GLU A 9 6.24 -41.98 8.77
CA GLU A 9 6.04 -43.41 9.02
C GLU A 9 4.57 -43.80 8.74
N GLY A 10 4.38 -44.57 7.67
CA GLY A 10 3.06 -45.02 7.21
C GLY A 10 2.35 -44.10 6.22
N ILE A 11 3.02 -43.02 5.73
CA ILE A 11 2.46 -42.11 4.73
C ILE A 11 3.31 -42.15 3.46
N ASP A 12 2.71 -42.52 2.33
CA ASP A 12 3.39 -42.47 1.04
C ASP A 12 3.45 -40.99 0.53
N ALA A 13 4.58 -40.35 0.77
CA ALA A 13 4.82 -38.97 0.32
C ALA A 13 4.93 -38.78 -1.21
N ARG A 14 4.86 -39.86 -1.98
CA ARG A 14 4.88 -39.86 -3.45
C ARG A 14 3.49 -39.53 -4.01
N ASP A 15 2.42 -39.87 -3.27
CA ASP A 15 1.04 -39.54 -3.64
C ASP A 15 0.60 -38.15 -3.13
N THR A 16 -0.29 -37.51 -3.88
CA THR A 16 -0.85 -36.19 -3.52
C THR A 16 -1.64 -36.25 -2.20
N ALA A 17 -2.36 -37.33 -1.94
CA ALA A 17 -3.10 -37.54 -0.71
C ALA A 17 -2.15 -37.73 0.49
N GLY A 18 -1.06 -38.48 0.33
CA GLY A 18 -0.03 -38.66 1.36
C GLY A 18 0.67 -37.32 1.70
N ARG A 19 1.00 -36.53 0.70
CA ARG A 19 1.60 -35.19 0.90
C ARG A 19 0.66 -34.25 1.68
N ALA A 20 -0.62 -34.22 1.34
CA ALA A 20 -1.62 -33.44 2.07
C ALA A 20 -1.75 -33.88 3.53
N ARG A 21 -1.76 -35.20 3.79
CA ARG A 21 -1.84 -35.77 5.14
C ARG A 21 -0.59 -35.44 5.98
N LEU A 22 0.59 -35.48 5.38
CA LEU A 22 1.84 -35.08 6.05
C LEU A 22 1.79 -33.59 6.45
N ALA A 23 1.27 -32.73 5.58
CA ALA A 23 1.10 -31.30 5.88
C ALA A 23 0.13 -31.05 7.04
N GLU A 24 -0.98 -31.80 7.09
CA GLU A 24 -1.99 -31.69 8.17
C GLU A 24 -1.43 -32.15 9.51
N LEU A 25 -0.68 -33.23 9.56
CA LEU A 25 -0.08 -33.76 10.81
C LEU A 25 1.09 -32.89 11.30
N ALA A 26 1.89 -32.34 10.40
CA ALA A 26 3.01 -31.47 10.77
C ALA A 26 2.57 -30.09 11.28
N ARG A 27 1.50 -29.53 10.74
CA ARG A 27 1.00 -28.18 11.07
C ARG A 27 0.77 -27.92 12.56
N PRO A 28 0.07 -28.77 13.35
CA PRO A 28 -0.15 -28.53 14.78
C PRO A 28 1.15 -28.63 15.59
N LEU A 29 2.11 -29.42 15.16
CA LEU A 29 3.41 -29.57 15.84
C LEU A 29 4.29 -28.33 15.59
N LEU A 30 4.34 -27.84 14.35
CA LEU A 30 5.07 -26.63 13.99
C LEU A 30 4.49 -25.38 14.67
N LYS A 31 3.17 -25.32 14.93
CA LYS A 31 2.54 -24.23 15.68
C LYS A 31 2.99 -24.15 17.13
N LYS A 32 3.35 -25.27 17.77
CA LYS A 32 3.81 -25.31 19.17
C LYS A 32 5.26 -24.90 19.34
N LEU A 33 6.02 -24.77 18.27
CA LEU A 33 7.42 -24.32 18.32
C LEU A 33 7.47 -22.79 18.53
N PRO A 34 8.44 -22.31 19.33
CA PRO A 34 8.67 -20.87 19.49
C PRO A 34 9.06 -20.25 18.15
N ASP A 35 8.67 -18.98 17.95
CA ASP A 35 8.99 -18.25 16.74
C ASP A 35 10.50 -18.05 16.61
N GLY A 36 11.06 -18.38 15.45
CA GLY A 36 12.50 -18.30 15.19
C GLY A 36 12.91 -18.99 13.90
N VAL A 37 14.17 -18.82 13.52
CA VAL A 37 14.76 -19.37 12.28
C VAL A 37 14.54 -20.89 12.14
N PHE A 38 14.56 -21.61 13.24
CA PHE A 38 14.34 -23.06 13.26
C PHE A 38 12.92 -23.42 12.80
N LYS A 39 11.92 -22.69 13.26
CA LYS A 39 10.51 -22.86 12.82
C LYS A 39 10.34 -22.57 11.34
N GLU A 40 10.99 -21.49 10.84
CA GLU A 40 10.95 -21.13 9.42
C GLU A 40 11.61 -22.20 8.52
N LEU A 41 12.73 -22.75 8.96
CA LEU A 41 13.41 -23.83 8.25
C LEU A 41 12.54 -25.09 8.17
N LEU A 42 11.82 -25.42 9.23
CA LEU A 42 10.91 -26.57 9.25
C LEU A 42 9.69 -26.35 8.34
N TYR A 43 9.13 -25.13 8.29
CA TYR A 43 8.08 -24.81 7.31
C TYR A 43 8.57 -24.91 5.87
N LYS A 44 9.80 -24.47 5.61
CA LYS A 44 10.42 -24.57 4.28
C LYS A 44 10.67 -26.03 3.88
N GLU A 45 11.16 -26.85 4.79
CA GLU A 45 11.35 -28.28 4.60
C GLU A 45 10.02 -29.00 4.34
N LEU A 46 8.97 -28.68 5.10
CA LEU A 46 7.63 -29.22 4.90
C LEU A 46 7.09 -28.82 3.50
N ALA A 47 7.28 -27.59 3.09
CA ALA A 47 6.88 -27.09 1.77
C ALA A 47 7.59 -27.86 0.63
N GLN A 48 8.89 -28.13 0.78
CA GLN A 48 9.65 -28.91 -0.20
C GLN A 48 9.15 -30.34 -0.31
N ARG A 49 8.86 -30.99 0.81
CA ARG A 49 8.40 -32.41 0.83
C ARG A 49 6.96 -32.57 0.37
N THR A 50 6.10 -31.57 0.62
CA THR A 50 4.67 -31.65 0.25
C THR A 50 4.35 -30.98 -1.08
N GLY A 51 5.25 -30.18 -1.64
CA GLY A 51 5.00 -29.36 -2.83
C GLY A 51 4.01 -28.22 -2.59
N ALA A 52 3.64 -27.94 -1.32
CA ALA A 52 2.75 -26.86 -0.96
C ALA A 52 3.53 -25.54 -0.79
N SER A 53 2.86 -24.39 -1.04
CA SER A 53 3.49 -23.10 -0.81
C SER A 53 3.67 -22.85 0.71
N VAL A 54 4.80 -22.28 1.09
CA VAL A 54 5.08 -21.88 2.50
C VAL A 54 3.98 -20.96 3.05
N THR A 55 3.43 -20.09 2.21
CA THR A 55 2.30 -19.20 2.55
C THR A 55 1.00 -19.93 2.90
N THR A 56 0.80 -21.11 2.36
CA THR A 56 -0.40 -21.93 2.63
C THR A 56 -0.25 -22.75 3.93
N LEU A 57 0.96 -23.04 4.34
CA LEU A 57 1.27 -23.87 5.52
C LEU A 57 1.43 -23.07 6.81
N ALA A 58 1.95 -21.84 6.72
CA ALA A 58 2.18 -20.97 7.88
C ALA A 58 0.97 -20.08 8.17
N PRO A 59 0.59 -19.86 9.46
CA PRO A 59 -0.36 -18.81 9.84
C PRO A 59 0.21 -17.44 9.51
N PRO A 60 -0.62 -16.40 9.28
CA PRO A 60 -0.13 -15.04 9.09
C PRO A 60 0.60 -14.58 10.36
N VAL A 61 1.91 -14.54 10.30
CA VAL A 61 2.75 -14.09 11.41
C VAL A 61 2.68 -12.58 11.49
N GLN A 62 2.17 -12.03 12.61
CA GLN A 62 2.41 -10.65 12.98
C GLN A 62 3.91 -10.55 13.35
N ARG A 63 4.68 -9.95 12.45
CA ARG A 63 6.13 -9.76 12.66
C ARG A 63 6.36 -8.49 13.46
N ASP A 64 6.77 -8.65 14.71
CA ASP A 64 7.52 -7.63 15.42
C ASP A 64 8.93 -7.57 14.80
N THR A 65 9.20 -6.47 14.13
CA THR A 65 10.46 -6.25 13.38
C THR A 65 11.54 -5.70 14.30
N THR A 66 12.40 -6.58 14.81
CA THR A 66 13.76 -6.19 15.19
C THR A 66 14.74 -6.70 14.14
N LEU A 67 15.31 -5.73 13.41
CA LEU A 67 16.54 -5.76 12.64
C LEU A 67 17.07 -7.13 12.16
N ASN A 68 16.65 -7.54 10.96
CA ASN A 68 17.53 -8.35 10.12
C ASN A 68 17.26 -8.06 8.64
N ARG A 69 18.33 -7.80 7.89
CA ARG A 69 18.37 -7.42 6.48
C ARG A 69 18.00 -8.64 5.62
N VAL A 70 16.69 -8.93 5.52
CA VAL A 70 16.12 -9.90 4.59
C VAL A 70 15.47 -9.10 3.49
N ALA A 71 15.62 -9.50 2.24
CA ALA A 71 14.98 -8.89 1.08
C ALA A 71 13.51 -8.55 1.42
N VAL A 72 13.28 -7.29 1.70
CA VAL A 72 11.96 -6.78 2.07
C VAL A 72 11.12 -6.87 0.80
N ALA A 73 10.16 -7.78 0.78
CA ALA A 73 9.12 -7.74 -0.25
C ALA A 73 8.55 -6.32 -0.26
N SER A 74 8.67 -5.65 -1.40
CA SER A 74 8.19 -4.28 -1.55
C SER A 74 6.76 -4.18 -1.04
N PRO A 75 6.44 -3.19 -0.20
CA PRO A 75 5.10 -3.06 0.36
C PRO A 75 4.08 -2.90 -0.77
N VAL A 76 3.02 -3.69 -0.75
CA VAL A 76 1.92 -3.53 -1.69
C VAL A 76 1.19 -2.22 -1.37
N ILE A 77 1.21 -1.27 -2.31
CA ILE A 77 0.59 0.03 -2.14
C ILE A 77 -0.81 0.01 -2.75
N ASN A 78 -1.83 -0.07 -1.89
CA ASN A 78 -3.24 -0.16 -2.29
C ASN A 78 -3.99 1.18 -2.14
N SER A 79 -3.31 2.28 -1.79
CA SER A 79 -3.92 3.58 -1.56
C SER A 79 -3.22 4.66 -2.38
N PRO A 80 -3.94 5.54 -3.08
CA PRO A 80 -3.33 6.63 -3.84
C PRO A 80 -2.54 7.61 -2.94
N VAL A 81 -2.94 7.81 -1.68
CA VAL A 81 -2.17 8.62 -0.72
C VAL A 81 -0.80 7.97 -0.45
N ARG A 82 -0.77 6.66 -0.19
CA ARG A 82 0.48 5.94 0.05
C ARG A 82 1.36 5.89 -1.20
N MET A 83 0.75 5.78 -2.38
CA MET A 83 1.45 5.83 -3.67
C MET A 83 2.12 7.19 -3.87
N ALA A 84 1.38 8.29 -3.66
CA ALA A 84 1.93 9.64 -3.75
C ALA A 84 3.13 9.84 -2.79
N ILE A 85 2.99 9.40 -1.53
CA ILE A 85 4.09 9.49 -0.53
C ILE A 85 5.29 8.65 -0.96
N ALA A 86 5.08 7.41 -1.44
CA ALA A 86 6.18 6.55 -1.90
C ALA A 86 6.93 7.15 -3.09
N ILE A 87 6.21 7.74 -4.04
CA ILE A 87 6.81 8.44 -5.19
C ILE A 87 7.63 9.65 -4.72
N LEU A 88 7.10 10.48 -3.80
CA LEU A 88 7.83 11.63 -3.25
C LEU A 88 9.11 11.22 -2.51
N LEU A 89 9.11 10.04 -1.87
CA LEU A 89 10.30 9.50 -1.21
C LEU A 89 11.34 8.91 -2.18
N GLN A 90 10.95 8.57 -3.41
CA GLN A 90 11.88 8.08 -4.44
C GLN A 90 12.36 9.22 -5.35
N ALA A 91 11.46 10.13 -5.71
CA ALA A 91 11.70 11.21 -6.65
C ALA A 91 11.06 12.53 -6.13
N PRO A 92 11.66 13.22 -5.13
CA PRO A 92 11.09 14.43 -4.55
C PRO A 92 10.84 15.55 -5.57
N ALA A 93 11.63 15.61 -6.64
CA ALA A 93 11.51 16.63 -7.69
C ALA A 93 10.14 16.62 -8.41
N VAL A 94 9.41 15.50 -8.42
CA VAL A 94 8.09 15.43 -9.07
C VAL A 94 7.06 16.36 -8.41
N ALA A 95 7.27 16.73 -7.14
CA ALA A 95 6.41 17.67 -6.43
C ALA A 95 6.37 19.07 -7.09
N GLN A 96 7.42 19.45 -7.86
CA GLN A 96 7.51 20.72 -8.56
C GLN A 96 6.76 20.71 -9.89
N GLN A 97 6.60 19.54 -10.48
CA GLN A 97 6.04 19.39 -11.83
C GLN A 97 4.51 19.21 -11.83
N SER A 98 3.95 18.85 -10.70
CA SER A 98 2.51 18.60 -10.59
C SER A 98 1.86 19.60 -9.62
N PRO A 99 0.86 20.36 -10.08
CA PRO A 99 0.16 21.29 -9.18
C PRO A 99 -0.57 20.51 -8.09
N ARG A 100 -0.54 21.06 -6.87
CA ARG A 100 -1.31 20.51 -5.75
C ARG A 100 -2.81 20.56 -6.09
N PRO A 101 -3.55 19.45 -6.00
CA PRO A 101 -4.98 19.47 -6.20
C PRO A 101 -5.67 20.39 -5.23
N PRO A 102 -6.66 21.18 -5.67
CA PRO A 102 -7.45 21.98 -4.75
C PRO A 102 -8.17 21.08 -3.75
N ARG A 103 -8.23 21.52 -2.50
CA ARG A 103 -8.95 20.82 -1.41
C ARG A 103 -8.40 19.44 -1.05
N LEU A 104 -7.15 19.18 -1.35
CA LEU A 104 -6.49 17.92 -0.95
C LEU A 104 -6.60 17.69 0.56
N GLU A 105 -6.51 18.75 1.36
CA GLU A 105 -6.61 18.70 2.82
C GLU A 105 -7.99 18.28 3.33
N SER A 106 -9.05 18.52 2.55
CA SER A 106 -10.41 18.19 2.95
C SER A 106 -10.76 16.70 2.79
N LEU A 107 -9.86 15.92 2.14
CA LEU A 107 -10.05 14.49 1.98
C LEU A 107 -9.95 13.76 3.33
N ALA A 108 -11.01 13.05 3.70
CA ALA A 108 -11.03 12.18 4.87
C ALA A 108 -10.34 10.84 4.58
N LEU A 109 -9.07 10.88 4.16
CA LEU A 109 -8.26 9.68 3.88
C LEU A 109 -7.06 9.60 4.83
N PRO A 110 -6.72 8.38 5.32
CA PRO A 110 -5.54 8.19 6.16
C PRO A 110 -4.26 8.63 5.44
N GLY A 111 -3.45 9.45 6.12
CA GLY A 111 -2.16 9.93 5.62
C GLY A 111 -2.24 11.17 4.73
N ILE A 112 -3.43 11.76 4.51
CA ILE A 112 -3.56 12.95 3.66
C ILE A 112 -2.83 14.16 4.27
N SER A 113 -2.90 14.37 5.57
CA SER A 113 -2.20 15.43 6.28
C SER A 113 -0.68 15.31 6.15
N LEU A 114 -0.16 14.09 6.20
CA LEU A 114 1.26 13.81 5.98
C LEU A 114 1.66 14.14 4.52
N LEU A 115 0.87 13.70 3.55
CA LEU A 115 1.11 14.02 2.13
C LEU A 115 1.14 15.53 1.89
N VAL A 116 0.19 16.27 2.48
CA VAL A 116 0.12 17.73 2.39
C VAL A 116 1.38 18.38 2.98
N GLN A 117 1.80 17.98 4.18
CA GLN A 117 3.03 18.49 4.81
C GLN A 117 4.28 18.19 3.98
N MET A 118 4.37 17.01 3.38
CA MET A 118 5.49 16.66 2.49
C MET A 118 5.51 17.54 1.25
N LEU A 119 4.35 17.79 0.62
CA LEU A 119 4.23 18.68 -0.54
C LEU A 119 4.63 20.11 -0.20
N GLU A 120 4.15 20.66 0.93
CA GLU A 120 4.52 22.00 1.41
C GLU A 120 6.02 22.12 1.70
N THR A 121 6.58 21.10 2.31
CA THR A 121 8.02 21.02 2.58
C THR A 121 8.82 21.05 1.29
N LEU A 122 8.43 20.27 0.28
CA LEU A 122 9.12 20.22 -1.02
C LEU A 122 8.87 21.47 -1.87
N GLN A 123 7.75 22.14 -1.73
CA GLN A 123 7.50 23.43 -2.38
C GLN A 123 8.36 24.54 -1.78
N THR A 124 8.59 24.50 -0.45
CA THR A 124 9.44 25.48 0.24
C THR A 124 10.93 25.28 -0.06
N ASP A 125 11.36 24.01 -0.19
CA ASP A 125 12.74 23.64 -0.48
C ASP A 125 12.78 22.60 -1.62
N PRO A 126 12.83 23.07 -2.88
CA PRO A 126 12.81 22.23 -4.07
C PRO A 126 14.01 21.29 -4.24
N HIS A 127 15.10 21.54 -3.53
CA HIS A 127 16.35 20.78 -3.63
C HIS A 127 16.48 19.69 -2.57
N LEU A 128 15.46 19.48 -1.74
CA LEU A 128 15.46 18.43 -0.73
C LEU A 128 15.62 17.05 -1.38
N THR A 129 16.59 16.31 -0.84
CA THR A 129 16.76 14.89 -1.20
C THR A 129 15.78 14.02 -0.43
N ALA A 130 15.54 12.79 -0.90
CA ALA A 130 14.74 11.80 -0.21
C ALA A 130 15.20 11.56 1.26
N ALA A 131 16.53 11.51 1.47
CA ALA A 131 17.10 11.33 2.81
C ALA A 131 16.83 12.53 3.71
N SER A 132 16.98 13.75 3.19
CA SER A 132 16.69 14.98 3.95
C SER A 132 15.23 15.14 4.26
N LEU A 133 14.36 14.71 3.33
CA LEU A 133 12.91 14.67 3.55
C LEU A 133 12.55 13.70 4.68
N LEU A 134 13.08 12.48 4.67
CA LEU A 134 12.88 11.49 5.74
C LEU A 134 13.37 12.01 7.09
N GLU A 135 14.53 12.65 7.13
CA GLU A 135 15.09 13.19 8.37
C GLU A 135 14.21 14.29 8.99
N ARG A 136 13.54 15.12 8.18
CA ARG A 136 12.56 16.11 8.68
C ARG A 136 11.38 15.49 9.42
N PHE A 137 11.01 14.27 9.05
CA PHE A 137 9.91 13.54 9.67
C PHE A 137 10.36 12.52 10.72
N ARG A 138 11.64 12.54 11.12
CA ARG A 138 12.23 11.56 12.02
C ARG A 138 11.51 11.44 13.37
N ASP A 139 11.11 12.56 13.94
CA ASP A 139 10.44 12.62 15.23
C ASP A 139 8.92 12.50 15.15
N SER A 140 8.37 12.31 13.93
CA SER A 140 6.94 12.14 13.72
C SER A 140 6.50 10.69 14.00
N GLU A 141 5.26 10.52 14.45
CA GLU A 141 4.63 9.20 14.60
C GLU A 141 4.58 8.40 13.27
N HIS A 142 4.69 9.11 12.14
CA HIS A 142 4.63 8.52 10.81
C HIS A 142 5.97 7.99 10.30
N TYR A 143 7.08 8.23 11.00
CA TYR A 143 8.42 7.90 10.53
C TYR A 143 8.60 6.43 10.13
N ARG A 144 8.06 5.50 10.94
CA ARG A 144 8.12 4.06 10.64
C ARG A 144 7.41 3.72 9.31
N HIS A 145 6.26 4.35 9.06
CA HIS A 145 5.53 4.17 7.81
C HIS A 145 6.27 4.77 6.62
N LEU A 146 6.91 5.93 6.81
CA LEU A 146 7.74 6.56 5.78
C LEU A 146 8.93 5.67 5.39
N LEU A 147 9.62 5.06 6.37
CA LEU A 147 10.69 4.10 6.10
C LEU A 147 10.21 2.89 5.29
N GLN A 148 9.02 2.36 5.59
CA GLN A 148 8.43 1.28 4.83
C GLN A 148 8.11 1.71 3.39
N LEU A 149 7.53 2.90 3.20
CA LEU A 149 7.23 3.43 1.87
C LEU A 149 8.49 3.80 1.09
N ALA A 150 9.56 4.25 1.76
CA ALA A 150 10.85 4.51 1.14
C ALA A 150 11.53 3.24 0.60
N SER A 151 11.23 2.08 1.19
CA SER A 151 11.71 0.77 0.70
C SER A 151 10.88 0.20 -0.45
N TRP A 152 9.78 0.87 -0.84
CA TRP A 152 8.97 0.43 -1.97
C TRP A 152 9.77 0.54 -3.27
N GLN A 153 9.61 -0.46 -4.12
CA GLN A 153 10.18 -0.47 -5.47
C GLN A 153 9.05 -0.60 -6.48
N PRO A 154 9.07 0.20 -7.56
CA PRO A 154 8.09 0.04 -8.62
C PRO A 154 8.22 -1.33 -9.29
N PRO A 155 7.14 -1.86 -9.90
CA PRO A 155 7.13 -3.19 -10.52
C PRO A 155 8.20 -3.38 -11.60
N VAL A 156 8.51 -2.33 -12.34
CA VAL A 156 9.57 -2.31 -13.37
C VAL A 156 10.42 -1.05 -13.16
N PRO A 157 11.44 -1.08 -12.26
CA PRO A 157 12.19 0.11 -11.85
C PRO A 157 12.86 0.87 -13.01
N GLU A 158 13.34 0.15 -14.01
CA GLU A 158 14.11 0.71 -15.14
C GLU A 158 13.26 1.58 -16.09
N THR A 159 11.95 1.34 -16.15
CA THR A 159 11.03 2.03 -17.07
C THR A 159 9.91 2.78 -16.35
N PHE A 160 9.96 2.85 -15.01
CA PHE A 160 8.89 3.48 -14.25
C PHE A 160 8.97 5.00 -14.34
N ASP A 161 7.94 5.60 -14.92
CA ASP A 161 7.79 7.06 -15.02
C ASP A 161 7.16 7.60 -13.73
N PHE A 162 8.02 8.09 -12.83
CA PHE A 162 7.59 8.68 -11.55
C PHE A 162 6.73 9.93 -11.74
N GLU A 163 7.00 10.72 -12.78
CA GLU A 163 6.24 11.94 -13.05
C GLU A 163 4.83 11.63 -13.52
N ALA A 164 4.68 10.75 -14.51
CA ALA A 164 3.37 10.29 -14.96
C ALA A 164 2.58 9.61 -13.84
N ALA A 165 3.21 8.69 -13.10
CA ALA A 165 2.57 7.99 -11.99
C ALA A 165 2.14 8.94 -10.86
N PHE A 166 2.93 9.98 -10.57
CA PHE A 166 2.56 10.99 -9.58
C PHE A 166 1.39 11.82 -10.05
N ARG A 167 1.42 12.32 -11.29
CA ARG A 167 0.33 13.08 -11.90
C ARG A 167 -0.99 12.31 -11.89
N ASP A 168 -0.97 11.04 -12.29
CA ASP A 168 -2.17 10.18 -12.30
C ASP A 168 -2.69 9.94 -10.88
N THR A 169 -1.78 9.75 -9.92
CA THR A 169 -2.13 9.61 -8.52
C THR A 169 -2.78 10.86 -7.96
N MET A 170 -2.22 12.04 -8.27
CA MET A 170 -2.79 13.34 -7.85
C MET A 170 -4.13 13.62 -8.54
N ALA A 171 -4.30 13.25 -9.80
CA ALA A 171 -5.59 13.33 -10.49
C ALA A 171 -6.65 12.44 -9.82
N SER A 172 -6.28 11.20 -9.44
CA SER A 172 -7.16 10.30 -8.68
C SER A 172 -7.58 10.89 -7.32
N LEU A 173 -6.65 11.51 -6.60
CA LEU A 173 -6.95 12.19 -5.33
C LEU A 173 -7.86 13.41 -5.54
N SER A 174 -7.63 14.20 -6.60
CA SER A 174 -8.50 15.33 -6.99
C SER A 174 -9.93 14.87 -7.28
N ALA A 175 -10.09 13.80 -8.05
CA ALA A 175 -11.39 13.22 -8.36
C ALA A 175 -12.14 12.77 -7.08
N LYS A 176 -11.43 12.13 -6.13
CA LYS A 176 -12.00 11.73 -4.85
C LYS A 176 -12.40 12.92 -3.99
N ALA A 177 -11.61 14.02 -3.99
CA ALA A 177 -11.97 15.24 -3.28
C ALA A 177 -13.24 15.87 -3.86
N ALA A 178 -13.34 15.95 -5.18
CA ALA A 178 -14.53 16.42 -5.87
C ALA A 178 -15.77 15.57 -5.57
N GLU A 179 -15.63 14.25 -5.57
CA GLU A 179 -16.71 13.31 -5.23
C GLU A 179 -17.17 13.46 -3.77
N GLN A 180 -16.23 13.54 -2.82
CA GLN A 180 -16.55 13.73 -1.40
C GLN A 180 -17.29 15.06 -1.17
N LEU A 181 -16.85 16.13 -1.82
CA LEU A 181 -17.51 17.42 -1.74
C LEU A 181 -18.92 17.40 -2.36
N ALA A 182 -19.07 16.81 -3.54
CA ALA A 182 -20.38 16.68 -4.17
C ALA A 182 -21.35 15.90 -3.28
N ASN A 183 -20.92 14.79 -2.67
CA ASN A 183 -21.73 14.01 -1.74
C ASN A 183 -22.10 14.81 -0.48
N SER A 184 -21.17 15.61 0.06
CA SER A 184 -21.42 16.49 1.21
C SER A 184 -22.46 17.56 0.86
N LEU A 185 -22.34 18.21 -0.31
CA LEU A 185 -23.32 19.21 -0.76
C LEU A 185 -24.70 18.59 -1.02
N LEU A 186 -24.77 17.39 -1.61
CA LEU A 186 -26.03 16.67 -1.82
C LEU A 186 -26.70 16.29 -0.49
N SER A 187 -25.93 15.93 0.54
CA SER A 187 -26.48 15.69 1.88
C SER A 187 -27.02 16.98 2.48
N LYS A 188 -26.23 18.07 2.42
CA LYS A 188 -26.64 19.39 2.93
C LYS A 188 -27.90 19.92 2.23
N GLU A 189 -28.04 19.66 0.91
CA GLU A 189 -29.23 20.08 0.16
C GLU A 189 -30.51 19.43 0.70
N ARG A 190 -30.42 18.13 1.09
CA ARG A 190 -31.56 17.39 1.68
C ARG A 190 -31.92 17.87 3.08
N ASP A 191 -30.92 18.25 3.89
CA ASP A 191 -31.12 18.55 5.31
C ASP A 191 -31.42 20.01 5.58
N ALA A 192 -30.79 20.94 4.85
CA ALA A 192 -30.84 22.37 5.17
C ALA A 192 -30.96 23.28 3.92
N GLY A 193 -30.91 22.74 2.73
CA GLY A 193 -30.83 23.49 1.47
C GLY A 193 -29.42 24.04 1.22
N LEU A 194 -29.17 24.46 -0.02
CA LEU A 194 -27.90 25.02 -0.46
C LEU A 194 -28.04 26.52 -0.75
N SER A 195 -27.00 27.29 -0.44
CA SER A 195 -26.86 28.66 -0.92
C SER A 195 -26.67 28.70 -2.44
N SER A 196 -26.82 29.86 -3.06
CA SER A 196 -26.64 30.02 -4.51
C SER A 196 -25.23 29.63 -4.97
N GLY A 197 -24.18 29.94 -4.17
CA GLY A 197 -22.80 29.56 -4.46
C GLY A 197 -22.59 28.07 -4.38
N GLU A 198 -23.11 27.40 -3.36
CA GLU A 198 -23.00 25.94 -3.18
C GLU A 198 -23.76 25.16 -4.28
N ARG A 199 -24.89 25.67 -4.76
CA ARG A 199 -25.61 25.11 -5.91
C ARG A 199 -24.77 25.18 -7.18
N TYR A 200 -24.18 26.35 -7.43
CA TYR A 200 -23.30 26.52 -8.59
C TYR A 200 -22.10 25.55 -8.51
N GLU A 201 -21.47 25.45 -7.34
CA GLU A 201 -20.35 24.55 -7.10
C GLU A 201 -20.72 23.07 -7.32
N LEU A 202 -21.87 22.64 -6.80
CA LEU A 202 -22.38 21.28 -7.01
C LEU A 202 -22.64 21.00 -8.48
N GLN A 203 -23.23 21.95 -9.22
CA GLN A 203 -23.47 21.79 -10.66
C GLN A 203 -22.17 21.63 -11.44
N GLU A 204 -21.15 22.41 -11.11
CA GLU A 204 -19.84 22.33 -11.76
C GLU A 204 -19.14 20.99 -11.47
N LEU A 205 -19.17 20.52 -10.23
CA LEU A 205 -18.63 19.20 -9.84
C LEU A 205 -19.33 18.05 -10.57
N LEU A 206 -20.65 18.10 -10.72
CA LEU A 206 -21.41 17.08 -11.42
C LEU A 206 -21.17 17.13 -12.94
N ARG A 207 -20.90 18.31 -13.50
CA ARG A 207 -20.50 18.46 -14.91
C ARG A 207 -19.12 17.83 -15.15
N GLN A 208 -18.12 18.19 -14.34
CA GLN A 208 -16.77 17.63 -14.44
C GLN A 208 -16.80 16.10 -14.35
N ARG A 209 -17.58 15.53 -13.44
CA ARG A 209 -17.74 14.07 -13.32
C ARG A 209 -18.32 13.42 -14.59
N ARG A 210 -19.27 14.08 -15.25
CA ARG A 210 -19.83 13.57 -16.51
C ARG A 210 -18.80 13.57 -17.63
N ASP A 211 -18.04 14.65 -17.74
CA ASP A 211 -17.03 14.81 -18.79
C ASP A 211 -15.90 13.79 -18.61
N THR A 212 -15.43 13.56 -17.38
CA THR A 212 -14.44 12.52 -17.09
C THR A 212 -14.95 11.11 -17.39
N ASN A 213 -16.20 10.80 -17.04
CA ASN A 213 -16.81 9.49 -17.35
C ASN A 213 -17.01 9.26 -18.85
N LYS A 214 -17.25 10.32 -19.64
CA LYS A 214 -17.37 10.24 -21.07
C LYS A 214 -16.03 9.94 -21.73
N GLN A 215 -14.98 10.61 -21.29
CA GLN A 215 -13.62 10.44 -21.76
C GLN A 215 -13.08 9.02 -21.49
N SER A 216 -13.32 8.48 -20.28
CA SER A 216 -12.93 7.11 -19.94
C SER A 216 -13.67 6.02 -20.74
N ARG A 217 -14.81 6.35 -21.34
CA ARG A 217 -15.56 5.41 -22.19
C ARG A 217 -15.14 5.48 -23.66
N GLU A 218 -14.55 6.60 -24.08
CA GLU A 218 -14.04 6.76 -25.44
C GLU A 218 -12.63 6.16 -25.60
N ASP A 219 -11.89 6.03 -24.48
CA ASP A 219 -10.53 5.47 -24.43
C ASP A 219 -10.50 3.95 -24.12
N SER A 220 -11.65 3.27 -23.94
CA SER A 220 -11.79 1.84 -23.66
C SER A 220 -12.32 1.06 -24.87
#